data_16b0f86a60d052600f51c6db901f50e7
#
_entry.id   16b0f86a60d052600f51c6db901f50e7
#
_cell.length_a   1.000
_cell.length_b   1.000
_cell.length_c   1.000
_cell.angle_alpha   90.00
_cell.angle_beta   90.00
_cell.angle_gamma   90.00
#
_symmetry.space_group_name_H-M   'P 1'
#
loop_
_entity.id
_entity.type
_entity.pdbx_description
1 polymer ?
#
loop_
_entity_poly.entity_id
_entity_poly.type
_entity_poly.pdbx_seq_one_letter_code
_entity_poly.pdbx_strand_id
1 'polypeptide(L)'
;MKKNLFIHLLPILFFSEVCYSYVEIDTKAPDFTLSNSFGEEISLSEFSGKKIIIEWTNHGCPFVAKHYKTGNMQSTQQFSEEINAVWLSIISSAPGSQGYVTPLEANELTLTRSASPSHVLLDSDGTVGKMYEAKTTPHMYIIDEEGILKYQGAIDDAGGRGFMFKDLLKAKNYIKNGLLELNKGDEITSPITKPYGCSVKYAS
;
A
#
# COMPACT_ATOMS: atom_id res chain seq x y z
N MET A 1 69.95 22.14 -3.33
CA MET A 1 69.09 21.07 -2.71
C MET A 1 67.65 21.43 -2.95
N LYS A 2 66.95 20.78 -3.93
CA LYS A 2 65.52 21.01 -4.20
C LYS A 2 64.71 19.94 -3.43
N LYS A 3 63.85 20.35 -2.47
CA LYS A 3 62.96 19.49 -1.76
C LYS A 3 61.70 19.28 -2.61
N ASN A 4 61.49 18.07 -3.11
CA ASN A 4 60.24 17.68 -3.76
C ASN A 4 59.17 17.42 -2.69
N LEU A 5 58.12 18.24 -2.71
CA LEU A 5 56.92 18.07 -1.87
C LEU A 5 55.95 17.12 -2.61
N PHE A 6 55.86 15.87 -2.16
CA PHE A 6 54.86 14.92 -2.64
C PHE A 6 53.55 15.22 -1.92
N ILE A 7 52.58 15.78 -2.67
CA ILE A 7 51.18 15.93 -2.19
C ILE A 7 50.47 14.60 -2.46
N HIS A 8 50.21 13.84 -1.40
CA HIS A 8 49.37 12.67 -1.47
C HIS A 8 47.89 13.12 -1.56
N LEU A 9 47.31 13.03 -2.76
CA LEU A 9 45.87 13.18 -2.95
C LEU A 9 45.18 11.92 -2.42
N LEU A 10 44.47 12.04 -1.27
CA LEU A 10 43.64 10.99 -0.75
C LEU A 10 42.32 10.99 -1.55
N PRO A 11 41.89 9.87 -2.16
CA PRO A 11 40.61 9.84 -2.85
C PRO A 11 39.45 9.94 -1.82
N ILE A 12 38.64 10.98 -1.94
CA ILE A 12 37.41 11.11 -1.17
C ILE A 12 36.41 10.14 -1.80
N LEU A 13 36.20 8.98 -1.14
CA LEU A 13 35.13 8.06 -1.45
C LEU A 13 33.81 8.71 -1.01
N PHE A 14 33.02 9.19 -1.96
CA PHE A 14 31.62 9.54 -1.72
C PHE A 14 30.84 8.22 -1.50
N PHE A 15 30.59 7.88 -0.25
CA PHE A 15 29.52 6.95 0.08
C PHE A 15 28.21 7.67 -0.15
N SER A 16 27.47 7.31 -1.21
CA SER A 16 26.06 7.65 -1.32
C SER A 16 25.33 6.83 -0.27
N GLU A 17 24.97 7.45 0.85
CA GLU A 17 24.01 6.87 1.78
C GLU A 17 22.70 6.71 1.02
N VAL A 18 22.29 5.47 0.77
CA VAL A 18 20.93 5.17 0.34
C VAL A 18 20.04 5.46 1.54
N CYS A 19 19.47 6.66 1.56
CA CYS A 19 18.49 7.05 2.57
C CYS A 19 17.22 6.21 2.30
N TYR A 20 17.03 5.12 3.03
CA TYR A 20 15.73 4.46 3.08
C TYR A 20 14.78 5.41 3.81
N SER A 21 13.92 6.06 3.06
CA SER A 21 12.83 6.84 3.62
C SER A 21 11.84 5.87 4.25
N TYR A 22 11.78 5.85 5.56
CA TYR A 22 10.70 5.17 6.29
C TYR A 22 9.40 5.93 6.03
N VAL A 23 8.30 5.17 5.95
CA VAL A 23 6.98 5.73 5.73
C VAL A 23 6.42 6.23 7.06
N GLU A 24 6.41 7.55 7.23
CA GLU A 24 5.87 8.21 8.43
C GLU A 24 4.61 9.01 8.09
N ILE A 25 3.67 9.07 9.04
CA ILE A 25 2.47 9.92 8.91
C ILE A 25 2.92 11.39 8.82
N ASP A 26 2.19 12.16 8.03
CA ASP A 26 2.42 13.59 7.74
C ASP A 26 3.75 13.87 7.00
N THR A 27 4.33 12.84 6.38
CA THR A 27 5.46 13.00 5.46
C THR A 27 5.09 12.63 4.03
N LYS A 28 5.90 13.05 3.08
CA LYS A 28 5.73 12.69 1.67
C LYS A 28 5.77 11.17 1.51
N ALA A 29 4.73 10.60 0.91
CA ALA A 29 4.71 9.19 0.56
C ALA A 29 5.84 8.89 -0.44
N PRO A 30 6.64 7.83 -0.23
CA PRO A 30 7.69 7.44 -1.18
C PRO A 30 7.09 7.15 -2.56
N ASP A 31 7.66 7.77 -3.60
CA ASP A 31 7.23 7.49 -4.97
C ASP A 31 7.72 6.12 -5.43
N PHE A 32 6.95 5.49 -6.29
CA PHE A 32 7.29 4.21 -6.90
C PHE A 32 6.70 4.10 -8.30
N THR A 33 7.23 3.19 -9.10
CA THR A 33 6.66 2.78 -10.38
C THR A 33 6.54 1.26 -10.40
N LEU A 34 5.36 0.74 -10.74
CA LEU A 34 5.06 -0.69 -10.87
C LEU A 34 4.27 -0.96 -12.13
N SER A 35 4.45 -2.13 -12.72
CA SER A 35 3.56 -2.58 -13.80
C SER A 35 2.20 -2.97 -13.24
N ASN A 36 1.13 -2.53 -13.89
CA ASN A 36 -0.21 -3.00 -13.58
C ASN A 36 -0.52 -4.34 -14.27
N SER A 37 -1.68 -4.91 -13.96
CA SER A 37 -2.14 -6.18 -14.53
C SER A 37 -2.45 -6.15 -16.04
N PHE A 38 -2.36 -4.98 -16.69
CA PHE A 38 -2.47 -4.81 -18.13
C PHE A 38 -1.12 -4.55 -18.81
N GLY A 39 -0.01 -4.52 -18.04
CA GLY A 39 1.34 -4.31 -18.53
C GLY A 39 1.72 -2.84 -18.70
N GLU A 40 0.94 -1.92 -18.16
CA GLU A 40 1.25 -0.49 -18.14
C GLU A 40 2.06 -0.13 -16.91
N GLU A 41 3.06 0.73 -17.05
CA GLU A 41 3.83 1.31 -15.95
C GLU A 41 2.99 2.40 -15.28
N ILE A 42 2.81 2.29 -13.97
CA ILE A 42 2.02 3.22 -13.16
C ILE A 42 2.92 3.77 -12.04
N SER A 43 3.07 5.09 -12.00
CA SER A 43 3.80 5.79 -10.95
C SER A 43 2.85 6.44 -9.96
N LEU A 44 3.16 6.39 -8.67
CA LEU A 44 2.34 7.03 -7.64
C LEU A 44 2.17 8.55 -7.92
N SER A 45 3.23 9.21 -8.38
CA SER A 45 3.26 10.63 -8.72
C SER A 45 2.31 11.06 -9.85
N GLU A 46 1.83 10.12 -10.69
CA GLU A 46 0.83 10.41 -11.73
C GLU A 46 -0.54 10.81 -11.15
N PHE A 47 -0.79 10.45 -9.90
CA PHE A 47 -2.05 10.77 -9.20
C PHE A 47 -1.95 12.02 -8.32
N SER A 48 -0.94 12.87 -8.53
CA SER A 48 -0.83 14.15 -7.83
C SER A 48 -2.12 14.97 -7.94
N GLY A 49 -2.57 15.55 -6.84
CA GLY A 49 -3.84 16.27 -6.77
C GLY A 49 -5.08 15.38 -6.51
N LYS A 50 -4.88 14.09 -6.26
CA LYS A 50 -5.94 13.15 -5.87
C LYS A 50 -5.62 12.47 -4.56
N LYS A 51 -6.64 12.12 -3.79
CA LYS A 51 -6.49 11.18 -2.66
C LYS A 51 -6.22 9.78 -3.21
N ILE A 52 -5.29 9.06 -2.60
CA ILE A 52 -4.89 7.72 -3.03
C ILE A 52 -5.07 6.77 -1.85
N ILE A 53 -5.73 5.64 -2.12
CA ILE A 53 -5.79 4.50 -1.21
C ILE A 53 -4.87 3.42 -1.76
N ILE A 54 -3.98 2.90 -0.90
CA ILE A 54 -3.20 1.71 -1.22
C ILE A 54 -3.70 0.56 -0.37
N GLU A 55 -4.02 -0.57 -1.01
CA GLU A 55 -4.35 -1.84 -0.39
C GLU A 55 -3.25 -2.85 -0.69
N TRP A 56 -2.45 -3.28 0.30
CA TRP A 56 -1.67 -4.50 0.14
C TRP A 56 -2.59 -5.70 0.26
N THR A 57 -2.65 -6.52 -0.78
CA THR A 57 -3.62 -7.60 -0.91
C THR A 57 -2.97 -8.96 -1.22
N ASN A 58 -3.66 -10.04 -0.85
CA ASN A 58 -3.31 -11.42 -1.17
C ASN A 58 -4.59 -12.25 -1.25
N HIS A 59 -4.89 -12.79 -2.43
CA HIS A 59 -6.13 -13.54 -2.66
C HIS A 59 -6.25 -14.82 -1.82
N GLY A 60 -5.14 -15.45 -1.47
CA GLY A 60 -5.09 -16.64 -0.61
C GLY A 60 -5.20 -16.35 0.89
N CYS A 61 -5.23 -15.07 1.29
CA CYS A 61 -5.38 -14.69 2.69
C CYS A 61 -6.86 -14.76 3.12
N PRO A 62 -7.23 -15.54 4.16
CA PRO A 62 -8.62 -15.66 4.60
C PRO A 62 -9.21 -14.32 5.10
N PHE A 63 -8.38 -13.42 5.60
CA PHE A 63 -8.83 -12.08 6.00
C PHE A 63 -9.24 -11.25 4.78
N VAL A 64 -8.40 -11.20 3.74
CA VAL A 64 -8.74 -10.56 2.47
C VAL A 64 -9.98 -11.20 1.86
N ALA A 65 -10.00 -12.54 1.76
CA ALA A 65 -11.14 -13.27 1.23
C ALA A 65 -12.46 -12.95 1.96
N LYS A 66 -12.42 -12.74 3.27
CA LYS A 66 -13.59 -12.37 4.06
C LYS A 66 -14.11 -10.98 3.69
N HIS A 67 -13.24 -9.98 3.56
CA HIS A 67 -13.64 -8.61 3.16
C HIS A 67 -14.28 -8.59 1.77
N TYR A 68 -13.76 -9.37 0.82
CA TYR A 68 -14.36 -9.48 -0.51
C TYR A 68 -15.67 -10.29 -0.50
N LYS A 69 -15.76 -11.42 0.22
CA LYS A 69 -16.99 -12.23 0.31
C LYS A 69 -18.16 -11.50 0.97
N THR A 70 -17.88 -10.59 1.89
CA THR A 70 -18.92 -9.82 2.59
C THR A 70 -19.30 -8.52 1.91
N GLY A 71 -18.63 -8.17 0.79
CA GLY A 71 -18.84 -6.90 0.09
C GLY A 71 -18.19 -5.68 0.78
N ASN A 72 -17.49 -5.88 1.91
CA ASN A 72 -16.88 -4.77 2.66
C ASN A 72 -15.79 -4.06 1.85
N MET A 73 -14.93 -4.82 1.14
CA MET A 73 -13.88 -4.23 0.30
C MET A 73 -14.49 -3.46 -0.86
N GLN A 74 -15.41 -4.09 -1.62
CA GLN A 74 -16.07 -3.48 -2.78
C GLN A 74 -16.80 -2.19 -2.39
N SER A 75 -17.53 -2.22 -1.26
CA SER A 75 -18.22 -1.04 -0.74
C SER A 75 -17.26 0.09 -0.33
N THR A 76 -16.02 -0.25 0.08
CA THR A 76 -15.00 0.75 0.40
C THR A 76 -14.36 1.31 -0.87
N GLN A 77 -14.11 0.46 -1.87
CA GLN A 77 -13.64 0.88 -3.19
C GLN A 77 -14.63 1.79 -3.88
N GLN A 78 -15.91 1.41 -3.90
CA GLN A 78 -16.98 2.24 -4.47
C GLN A 78 -17.07 3.61 -3.78
N PHE A 79 -17.01 3.65 -2.46
CA PHE A 79 -17.01 4.91 -1.73
C PHE A 79 -15.83 5.80 -2.11
N SER A 80 -14.63 5.24 -2.29
CA SER A 80 -13.46 6.00 -2.75
C SER A 80 -13.65 6.56 -4.17
N GLU A 81 -14.26 5.78 -5.06
CA GLU A 81 -14.59 6.24 -6.42
C GLU A 81 -15.60 7.40 -6.40
N GLU A 82 -16.66 7.32 -5.57
CA GLU A 82 -17.68 8.37 -5.40
C GLU A 82 -17.06 9.71 -4.99
N ILE A 83 -15.95 9.72 -4.27
CA ILE A 83 -15.22 10.93 -3.87
C ILE A 83 -14.01 11.24 -4.76
N ASN A 84 -13.91 10.59 -5.93
CA ASN A 84 -12.84 10.76 -6.92
C ASN A 84 -11.43 10.45 -6.39
N ALA A 85 -11.32 9.51 -5.45
CA ALA A 85 -10.04 9.00 -4.97
C ALA A 85 -9.58 7.79 -5.82
N VAL A 86 -8.27 7.59 -5.92
CA VAL A 86 -7.65 6.49 -6.65
C VAL A 86 -7.41 5.31 -5.70
N TRP A 87 -7.78 4.10 -6.13
CA TRP A 87 -7.51 2.86 -5.37
C TRP A 87 -6.47 2.02 -6.07
N LEU A 88 -5.32 1.79 -5.41
CA LEU A 88 -4.22 0.94 -5.89
C LEU A 88 -4.18 -0.34 -5.04
N SER A 89 -4.48 -1.49 -5.65
CA SER A 89 -4.29 -2.80 -5.01
C SER A 89 -2.92 -3.35 -5.38
N ILE A 90 -2.02 -3.54 -4.39
CA ILE A 90 -0.65 -3.99 -4.60
C ILE A 90 -0.48 -5.43 -4.13
N ILE A 91 0.15 -6.26 -4.97
CA ILE A 91 0.45 -7.67 -4.71
C ILE A 91 1.97 -7.84 -4.65
N SER A 92 2.52 -8.00 -3.43
CA SER A 92 3.96 -8.21 -3.19
C SER A 92 4.29 -9.67 -2.84
N SER A 93 3.48 -10.62 -3.27
CA SER A 93 3.78 -12.04 -3.09
C SER A 93 4.83 -12.50 -4.09
N ALA A 94 5.92 -13.09 -3.59
CA ALA A 94 7.00 -13.60 -4.44
C ALA A 94 6.55 -14.79 -5.31
N PRO A 95 7.18 -15.00 -6.48
CA PRO A 95 6.92 -16.17 -7.32
C PRO A 95 7.00 -17.47 -6.52
N GLY A 96 6.00 -18.35 -6.69
CA GLY A 96 5.89 -19.61 -5.96
C GLY A 96 5.35 -19.50 -4.53
N SER A 97 5.14 -18.29 -4.00
CA SER A 97 4.53 -18.06 -2.70
C SER A 97 3.01 -17.94 -2.79
N GLN A 98 2.32 -18.18 -1.67
CA GLN A 98 0.88 -17.98 -1.58
C GLN A 98 0.53 -16.52 -1.93
N GLY A 99 -0.42 -16.35 -2.84
CA GLY A 99 -0.89 -15.04 -3.26
C GLY A 99 -0.14 -14.44 -4.45
N TYR A 100 0.92 -15.11 -4.94
CA TYR A 100 1.49 -14.75 -6.24
C TYR A 100 0.46 -14.94 -7.35
N VAL A 101 0.41 -14.01 -8.27
CA VAL A 101 -0.45 -14.06 -9.45
C VAL A 101 0.29 -13.54 -10.68
N THR A 102 -0.09 -14.09 -11.82
CA THR A 102 0.24 -13.52 -13.11
C THR A 102 -0.69 -12.34 -13.42
N PRO A 103 -0.38 -11.46 -14.39
CA PRO A 103 -1.28 -10.38 -14.81
C PRO A 103 -2.69 -10.88 -15.18
N LEU A 104 -2.80 -12.00 -15.89
CA LEU A 104 -4.08 -12.59 -16.26
C LEU A 104 -4.89 -13.02 -15.03
N GLU A 105 -4.27 -13.74 -14.09
CA GLU A 105 -4.91 -14.17 -12.85
C GLU A 105 -5.35 -12.97 -11.99
N ALA A 106 -4.57 -11.88 -11.96
CA ALA A 106 -4.95 -10.65 -11.26
C ALA A 106 -6.23 -10.04 -11.83
N ASN A 107 -6.37 -10.00 -13.16
CA ASN A 107 -7.58 -9.53 -13.85
C ASN A 107 -8.77 -10.45 -13.59
N GLU A 108 -8.60 -11.77 -13.66
CA GLU A 108 -9.66 -12.75 -13.35
C GLU A 108 -10.14 -12.62 -11.89
N LEU A 109 -9.22 -12.44 -10.95
CA LEU A 109 -9.56 -12.23 -9.54
C LEU A 109 -10.33 -10.92 -9.32
N THR A 110 -9.98 -9.86 -10.02
CA THR A 110 -10.70 -8.58 -9.97
C THR A 110 -12.15 -8.76 -10.42
N LEU A 111 -12.35 -9.42 -11.57
CA LEU A 111 -13.69 -9.70 -12.10
C LEU A 111 -14.51 -10.62 -11.21
N THR A 112 -13.94 -11.76 -10.79
CA THR A 112 -14.67 -12.78 -10.03
C THR A 112 -15.06 -12.32 -8.62
N ARG A 113 -14.35 -11.34 -8.06
CA ARG A 113 -14.65 -10.72 -6.78
C ARG A 113 -15.54 -9.48 -6.88
N SER A 114 -15.89 -9.05 -8.09
CA SER A 114 -16.54 -7.76 -8.32
C SER A 114 -15.79 -6.61 -7.65
N ALA A 115 -14.45 -6.67 -7.71
CA ALA A 115 -13.58 -5.62 -7.21
C ALA A 115 -13.48 -4.47 -8.22
N SER A 116 -13.30 -3.24 -7.74
CA SER A 116 -13.20 -2.04 -8.57
C SER A 116 -11.98 -1.16 -8.18
N PRO A 117 -10.75 -1.73 -8.06
CA PRO A 117 -9.57 -0.89 -7.91
C PRO A 117 -9.32 -0.10 -9.20
N SER A 118 -8.72 1.10 -9.09
CA SER A 118 -8.26 1.85 -10.27
C SER A 118 -7.15 1.06 -11.00
N HIS A 119 -6.22 0.47 -10.24
CA HIS A 119 -5.17 -0.39 -10.77
C HIS A 119 -4.86 -1.55 -9.81
N VAL A 120 -4.51 -2.70 -10.38
CA VAL A 120 -3.87 -3.81 -9.66
C VAL A 120 -2.39 -3.81 -10.06
N LEU A 121 -1.51 -3.57 -9.09
CA LEU A 121 -0.07 -3.41 -9.29
C LEU A 121 0.69 -4.65 -8.82
N LEU A 122 1.69 -5.06 -9.59
CA LEU A 122 2.47 -6.27 -9.35
C LEU A 122 3.86 -5.91 -8.84
N ASP A 123 4.11 -6.20 -7.57
CA ASP A 123 5.38 -5.96 -6.85
C ASP A 123 5.97 -7.30 -6.42
N SER A 124 6.24 -8.19 -7.38
CA SER A 124 6.62 -9.58 -7.11
C SER A 124 8.00 -9.74 -6.46
N ASP A 125 8.88 -8.75 -6.55
CA ASP A 125 10.17 -8.70 -5.83
C ASP A 125 10.03 -8.12 -4.41
N GLY A 126 8.88 -7.49 -4.12
CA GLY A 126 8.55 -6.92 -2.82
C GLY A 126 9.28 -5.61 -2.51
N THR A 127 9.85 -4.95 -3.52
CA THR A 127 10.61 -3.70 -3.33
C THR A 127 9.73 -2.60 -2.76
N VAL A 128 8.55 -2.38 -3.35
CA VAL A 128 7.62 -1.34 -2.91
C VAL A 128 6.97 -1.71 -1.59
N GLY A 129 6.61 -2.99 -1.41
CA GLY A 129 6.05 -3.46 -0.14
C GLY A 129 7.01 -3.29 1.04
N LYS A 130 8.30 -3.56 0.85
CA LYS A 130 9.33 -3.34 1.86
C LYS A 130 9.54 -1.85 2.13
N MET A 131 9.54 -1.01 1.08
CA MET A 131 9.67 0.44 1.20
C MET A 131 8.52 1.05 2.01
N TYR A 132 7.29 0.55 1.85
CA TYR A 132 6.12 0.97 2.62
C TYR A 132 5.96 0.22 3.94
N GLU A 133 6.87 -0.68 4.30
CA GLU A 133 6.78 -1.54 5.49
C GLU A 133 5.44 -2.30 5.59
N ALA A 134 4.91 -2.74 4.45
CA ALA A 134 3.67 -3.51 4.43
C ALA A 134 3.85 -4.86 5.16
N LYS A 135 3.11 -5.07 6.23
CA LYS A 135 3.31 -6.21 7.15
C LYS A 135 2.29 -7.33 6.94
N THR A 136 1.05 -6.95 6.62
CA THR A 136 -0.08 -7.89 6.52
C THR A 136 -0.87 -7.69 5.24
N THR A 137 -1.79 -8.61 4.98
CA THR A 137 -2.83 -8.46 3.97
C THR A 137 -4.21 -8.72 4.61
N PRO A 138 -5.15 -7.73 4.57
CA PRO A 138 -4.95 -6.39 4.03
C PRO A 138 -4.05 -5.49 4.91
N HIS A 139 -3.35 -4.54 4.30
CA HIS A 139 -2.72 -3.40 4.95
C HIS A 139 -3.04 -2.16 4.13
N MET A 140 -3.59 -1.13 4.77
CA MET A 140 -4.18 0.02 4.10
C MET A 140 -3.38 1.29 4.36
N TYR A 141 -3.36 2.17 3.35
CA TYR A 141 -2.74 3.49 3.45
C TYR A 141 -3.65 4.51 2.77
N ILE A 142 -3.66 5.75 3.27
CA ILE A 142 -4.31 6.90 2.61
C ILE A 142 -3.25 7.98 2.44
N ILE A 143 -3.16 8.49 1.21
CA ILE A 143 -2.30 9.61 0.82
C ILE A 143 -3.23 10.73 0.35
N ASP A 144 -2.96 11.97 0.79
CA ASP A 144 -3.76 13.13 0.41
C ASP A 144 -3.39 13.68 -0.98
N GLU A 145 -4.05 14.76 -1.40
CA GLU A 145 -3.85 15.41 -2.69
C GLU A 145 -2.44 16.01 -2.85
N GLU A 146 -1.81 16.37 -1.75
CA GLU A 146 -0.42 16.88 -1.69
C GLU A 146 0.60 15.75 -1.72
N GLY A 147 0.15 14.49 -1.70
CA GLY A 147 0.98 13.29 -1.68
C GLY A 147 1.59 13.02 -0.30
N ILE A 148 0.94 13.49 0.76
CA ILE A 148 1.34 13.24 2.14
C ILE A 148 0.62 12.01 2.67
N LEU A 149 1.35 11.10 3.33
CA LEU A 149 0.76 9.94 3.97
C LEU A 149 -0.04 10.37 5.20
N LYS A 150 -1.34 10.14 5.19
CA LYS A 150 -2.26 10.52 6.27
C LYS A 150 -2.77 9.34 7.09
N TYR A 151 -2.68 8.12 6.59
CA TYR A 151 -3.12 6.91 7.27
C TYR A 151 -2.29 5.70 6.91
N GLN A 152 -2.01 4.84 7.91
CA GLN A 152 -1.52 3.47 7.69
C GLN A 152 -2.10 2.51 8.74
N GLY A 153 -2.55 1.33 8.30
CA GLY A 153 -3.06 0.34 9.25
C GLY A 153 -4.12 -0.62 8.71
N ALA A 154 -5.09 -0.93 9.56
CA ALA A 154 -6.19 -1.84 9.27
C ALA A 154 -7.25 -1.21 8.36
N ILE A 155 -8.02 -2.03 7.63
CA ILE A 155 -9.20 -1.54 6.91
C ILE A 155 -10.31 -1.12 7.88
N ASP A 156 -10.45 -1.82 9.01
CA ASP A 156 -11.48 -1.58 10.03
C ASP A 156 -11.07 -2.09 11.43
N ASP A 157 -11.94 -1.93 12.42
CA ASP A 157 -11.75 -2.38 13.80
C ASP A 157 -12.25 -3.81 14.07
N ALA A 158 -12.59 -4.57 13.02
CA ALA A 158 -13.07 -5.96 13.16
C ALA A 158 -11.94 -6.95 13.46
N GLY A 159 -10.69 -6.55 13.32
CA GLY A 159 -9.52 -7.37 13.67
C GLY A 159 -9.52 -7.72 15.14
N GLY A 160 -9.76 -8.98 15.47
CA GLY A 160 -9.76 -9.52 16.81
C GLY A 160 -8.89 -10.76 16.95
N ARG A 161 -8.60 -11.17 18.19
CA ARG A 161 -7.91 -12.42 18.48
C ARG A 161 -8.81 -13.60 18.10
N GLY A 162 -8.37 -14.42 17.13
CA GLY A 162 -9.04 -15.66 16.72
C GLY A 162 -10.04 -15.47 15.58
N PHE A 163 -10.70 -16.57 15.22
CA PHE A 163 -11.71 -16.64 14.15
C PHE A 163 -13.02 -15.89 14.45
N MET A 164 -13.18 -15.36 15.66
CA MET A 164 -14.34 -14.56 16.05
C MET A 164 -14.12 -13.10 15.63
N PHE A 165 -14.30 -12.85 14.35
CA PHE A 165 -14.39 -11.49 13.84
C PHE A 165 -15.66 -10.84 14.37
N LYS A 166 -15.58 -9.58 14.78
CA LYS A 166 -16.76 -8.73 14.87
C LYS A 166 -17.51 -8.79 13.53
N ASP A 167 -18.81 -8.61 13.58
CA ASP A 167 -19.61 -8.44 12.40
C ASP A 167 -19.04 -7.27 11.57
N LEU A 168 -18.53 -7.56 10.37
CA LEU A 168 -17.93 -6.56 9.50
C LEU A 168 -18.90 -5.42 9.16
N LEU A 169 -20.21 -5.71 9.15
CA LEU A 169 -21.24 -4.70 8.89
C LEU A 169 -21.36 -3.67 10.01
N LYS A 170 -20.87 -4.00 11.22
CA LYS A 170 -20.89 -3.12 12.40
C LYS A 170 -19.50 -2.58 12.73
N ALA A 171 -18.47 -2.98 11.98
CA ALA A 171 -17.12 -2.52 12.21
C ALA A 171 -16.95 -1.05 11.77
N LYS A 172 -16.17 -0.30 12.53
CA LYS A 172 -15.74 1.03 12.13
C LYS A 172 -14.73 0.89 10.99
N ASN A 173 -15.11 1.31 9.77
CA ASN A 173 -14.21 1.30 8.62
C ASN A 173 -13.30 2.54 8.68
N TYR A 174 -12.00 2.31 8.92
CA TYR A 174 -11.02 3.39 9.06
C TYR A 174 -10.77 4.14 7.75
N ILE A 175 -10.85 3.45 6.61
CA ILE A 175 -10.61 4.07 5.31
C ILE A 175 -11.73 5.04 4.97
N LYS A 176 -13.00 4.60 5.07
CA LYS A 176 -14.16 5.49 4.82
C LYS A 176 -14.15 6.69 5.76
N ASN A 177 -13.87 6.46 7.05
CA ASN A 177 -13.84 7.55 8.03
C ASN A 177 -12.69 8.53 7.77
N GLY A 178 -11.48 8.05 7.51
CA GLY A 178 -10.34 8.92 7.19
C GLY A 178 -10.57 9.75 5.93
N LEU A 179 -11.15 9.16 4.89
CA LEU A 179 -11.52 9.89 3.68
C LEU A 179 -12.59 10.95 3.93
N LEU A 180 -13.58 10.67 4.79
CA LEU A 180 -14.60 11.65 5.20
C LEU A 180 -14.00 12.79 6.01
N GLU A 181 -13.07 12.52 6.90
CA GLU A 181 -12.35 13.52 7.69
C GLU A 181 -11.53 14.42 6.75
N LEU A 182 -10.71 13.86 5.85
CA LEU A 182 -9.95 14.63 4.87
C LEU A 182 -10.83 15.49 3.95
N ASN A 183 -11.99 14.97 3.51
CA ASN A 183 -12.92 15.74 2.67
C ASN A 183 -13.53 16.96 3.38
N LYS A 184 -13.54 16.97 4.72
CA LYS A 184 -13.96 18.13 5.52
C LYS A 184 -12.81 19.10 5.82
N GLY A 185 -11.58 18.74 5.45
CA GLY A 185 -10.38 19.47 5.81
C GLY A 185 -9.89 19.18 7.23
N ASP A 186 -10.38 18.09 7.84
CA ASP A 186 -9.98 17.65 9.17
C ASP A 186 -8.78 16.68 9.08
N GLU A 187 -8.00 16.58 10.16
CA GLU A 187 -6.99 15.54 10.33
C GLU A 187 -7.66 14.18 10.61
N ILE A 188 -7.00 13.08 10.17
CA ILE A 188 -7.50 11.73 10.46
C ILE A 188 -7.38 11.44 11.95
N THR A 189 -8.52 11.21 12.63
CA THR A 189 -8.58 10.97 14.09
C THR A 189 -7.71 9.79 14.55
N SER A 190 -7.54 8.77 13.72
CA SER A 190 -6.74 7.58 14.02
C SER A 190 -5.78 7.31 12.86
N PRO A 191 -4.69 8.10 12.72
CA PRO A 191 -3.81 8.03 11.55
C PRO A 191 -2.99 6.73 11.49
N ILE A 192 -2.79 6.06 12.62
CA ILE A 192 -2.10 4.77 12.71
C ILE A 192 -2.98 3.78 13.45
N THR A 193 -3.26 2.64 12.82
CA THR A 193 -3.94 1.53 13.49
C THR A 193 -3.16 0.23 13.28
N LYS A 194 -3.40 -0.77 14.12
CA LYS A 194 -2.71 -2.05 14.01
C LYS A 194 -3.31 -2.86 12.85
N PRO A 195 -2.59 -3.09 11.75
CA PRO A 195 -3.09 -3.93 10.68
C PRO A 195 -3.22 -5.38 11.14
N TYR A 196 -4.13 -6.13 10.54
CA TYR A 196 -4.37 -7.53 10.86
C TYR A 196 -4.54 -8.34 9.58
N GLY A 197 -4.10 -9.58 9.61
CA GLY A 197 -4.16 -10.46 8.45
C GLY A 197 -2.97 -11.40 8.37
N CYS A 198 -2.80 -12.01 7.20
CA CYS A 198 -1.64 -12.85 6.91
C CYS A 198 -0.42 -11.96 6.63
N SER A 199 0.77 -12.40 6.99
CA SER A 199 2.01 -11.70 6.59
C SER A 199 2.11 -11.61 5.08
N VAL A 200 2.64 -10.49 4.57
CA VAL A 200 3.03 -10.35 3.16
C VAL A 200 4.07 -11.43 2.83
N LYS A 201 3.98 -12.03 1.64
CA LYS A 201 4.82 -13.17 1.23
C LYS A 201 6.01 -12.70 0.37
N TYR A 202 6.85 -11.85 0.97
CA TYR A 202 8.08 -11.39 0.32
C TYR A 202 9.01 -12.54 -0.05
N ALA A 203 9.87 -12.33 -1.06
CA ALA A 203 11.01 -13.19 -1.29
C ALA A 203 11.95 -13.15 -0.08
N SER A 204 12.46 -14.36 0.31
CA SER A 204 13.46 -14.55 1.37
C SER A 204 14.83 -14.07 0.94
#